data_a2646e2349f601a84b0c12ff9fe2ebb4
#
_entry.id   a2646e2349f601a84b0c12ff9fe2ebb4
#
_cell.length_a   1.000
_cell.length_b   1.000
_cell.length_c   1.000
_cell.angle_alpha   90.00
_cell.angle_beta   90.00
_cell.angle_gamma   90.00
#
_symmetry.space_group_name_H-M   'P 1'
#
loop_
_entity.id
_entity.type
_entity.pdbx_description
1 polymer ?
#
loop_
_entity_poly.entity_id
_entity_poly.type
_entity_poly.pdbx_seq_one_letter_code
_entity_poly.pdbx_strand_id
1 'polypeptide(L)'
;AYGLRNKKIKTRDADERVNRLFEMIKLSNAKNKLPAQMSGGEQQRVALARALATEPDFLLLDEPLSALDAKVRLSLRKQICAIQREMGLTTIMVTHDQEEALTMADRIVVMNKAEVMQCGTPEEVYQTPESPFVADFIGSINFISKRKDHIYQADDDSGVFAIRPEKIHLRKQPEENSVRGVIEDIEFRGSFYRVSAVIRHVARRDTSICVDVPFMQAKKMKLTAGETVYLQWPEEEMLSFQTVKKFTGSDRADV
;
A
#
# COMPACT_ATOMS: atom_id res chain seq x y z
N ALA A 1 -29.61 -5.67 -17.14
CA ALA A 1 -30.98 -5.32 -17.56
C ALA A 1 -31.96 -4.96 -16.42
N TYR A 2 -31.89 -5.63 -15.23
CA TYR A 2 -32.87 -5.41 -14.14
C TYR A 2 -32.86 -3.95 -13.62
N GLY A 3 -31.73 -3.36 -13.30
CA GLY A 3 -31.63 -1.96 -12.85
C GLY A 3 -32.13 -0.94 -13.88
N LEU A 4 -31.94 -1.22 -15.18
CA LEU A 4 -32.41 -0.37 -16.26
C LEU A 4 -33.94 -0.42 -16.40
N ARG A 5 -34.54 -1.60 -16.18
CA ARG A 5 -36.01 -1.75 -16.16
C ARG A 5 -36.65 -0.97 -15.03
N ASN A 6 -36.04 -0.98 -13.85
CA ASN A 6 -36.52 -0.20 -12.71
C ASN A 6 -36.47 1.32 -12.97
N LYS A 7 -35.48 1.81 -13.73
CA LYS A 7 -35.41 3.21 -14.20
C LYS A 7 -36.34 3.51 -15.39
N LYS A 8 -37.19 2.56 -15.82
CA LYS A 8 -38.14 2.70 -16.93
C LYS A 8 -37.49 3.11 -18.27
N ILE A 9 -36.24 2.72 -18.49
CA ILE A 9 -35.51 2.97 -19.74
C ILE A 9 -36.10 2.09 -20.83
N LYS A 10 -36.33 2.66 -22.04
CA LYS A 10 -36.86 1.93 -23.18
C LYS A 10 -35.96 0.74 -23.53
N THR A 11 -36.55 -0.38 -23.94
CA THR A 11 -35.82 -1.64 -24.19
C THR A 11 -34.67 -1.46 -25.18
N ARG A 12 -34.87 -0.69 -26.26
CA ARG A 12 -33.83 -0.41 -27.25
C ARG A 12 -32.62 0.31 -26.63
N ASP A 13 -32.86 1.37 -25.88
CA ASP A 13 -31.81 2.18 -25.25
C ASP A 13 -31.08 1.36 -24.16
N ALA A 14 -31.82 0.48 -23.47
CA ALA A 14 -31.26 -0.44 -22.50
C ALA A 14 -30.33 -1.47 -23.14
N ASP A 15 -30.68 -2.02 -24.32
CA ASP A 15 -29.86 -3.00 -25.04
C ASP A 15 -28.60 -2.36 -25.61
N GLU A 16 -28.70 -1.17 -26.19
CA GLU A 16 -27.52 -0.39 -26.65
C GLU A 16 -26.56 -0.11 -25.51
N ARG A 17 -27.09 0.30 -24.37
CA ARG A 17 -26.28 0.55 -23.16
C ARG A 17 -25.61 -0.71 -22.60
N VAL A 18 -26.34 -1.82 -22.54
CA VAL A 18 -25.76 -3.11 -22.12
C VAL A 18 -24.64 -3.51 -23.06
N ASN A 19 -24.79 -3.36 -24.38
CA ASN A 19 -23.74 -3.68 -25.35
C ASN A 19 -22.50 -2.83 -25.12
N ARG A 20 -22.64 -1.51 -24.98
CA ARG A 20 -21.55 -0.59 -24.69
C ARG A 20 -20.80 -0.95 -23.39
N LEU A 21 -21.53 -1.32 -22.33
CA LEU A 21 -20.92 -1.75 -21.08
C LEU A 21 -20.14 -3.06 -21.24
N PHE A 22 -20.66 -4.04 -21.99
CA PHE A 22 -19.96 -5.28 -22.27
C PHE A 22 -18.68 -5.07 -23.10
N GLU A 23 -18.66 -4.11 -24.02
CA GLU A 23 -17.47 -3.68 -24.75
C GLU A 23 -16.45 -3.05 -23.81
N MET A 24 -16.89 -2.11 -22.97
CA MET A 24 -16.06 -1.40 -21.98
C MET A 24 -15.35 -2.36 -21.01
N ILE A 25 -16.06 -3.38 -20.51
CA ILE A 25 -15.49 -4.41 -19.64
C ILE A 25 -14.77 -5.53 -20.41
N LYS A 26 -14.65 -5.46 -21.74
CA LYS A 26 -14.01 -6.45 -22.63
C LYS A 26 -14.61 -7.86 -22.49
N LEU A 27 -15.93 -7.96 -22.41
CA LEU A 27 -16.67 -9.22 -22.26
C LEU A 27 -17.81 -9.38 -23.29
N SER A 28 -17.69 -8.80 -24.48
CA SER A 28 -18.71 -8.84 -25.52
C SER A 28 -19.22 -10.26 -25.83
N ASN A 29 -18.31 -11.25 -25.79
CA ASN A 29 -18.62 -12.66 -26.04
C ASN A 29 -19.32 -13.36 -24.86
N ALA A 30 -19.39 -12.73 -23.69
CA ALA A 30 -19.96 -13.32 -22.49
C ALA A 30 -21.39 -12.84 -22.19
N LYS A 31 -22.01 -12.03 -23.08
CA LYS A 31 -23.33 -11.43 -22.86
C LYS A 31 -24.43 -12.46 -22.56
N ASN A 32 -24.37 -13.64 -23.15
CA ASN A 32 -25.36 -14.71 -23.01
C ASN A 32 -24.94 -15.82 -22.02
N LYS A 33 -23.75 -15.70 -21.37
CA LYS A 33 -23.32 -16.67 -20.37
C LYS A 33 -24.12 -16.50 -19.07
N LEU A 34 -24.42 -17.60 -18.43
CA LEU A 34 -24.91 -17.61 -17.04
C LEU A 34 -23.74 -17.36 -16.06
N PRO A 35 -23.99 -16.80 -14.87
CA PRO A 35 -22.94 -16.57 -13.87
C PRO A 35 -22.07 -17.80 -13.56
N ALA A 36 -22.68 -19.00 -13.49
CA ALA A 36 -21.97 -20.26 -13.27
C ALA A 36 -21.01 -20.66 -14.41
N GLN A 37 -21.12 -20.04 -15.59
CA GLN A 37 -20.26 -20.28 -16.75
C GLN A 37 -19.15 -19.23 -16.87
N MET A 38 -19.05 -18.31 -15.91
CA MET A 38 -18.08 -17.22 -15.87
C MET A 38 -17.00 -17.49 -14.84
N SER A 39 -15.75 -17.12 -15.16
CA SER A 39 -14.68 -17.06 -14.17
C SER A 39 -14.97 -15.98 -13.12
N GLY A 40 -14.32 -16.06 -11.94
CA GLY A 40 -14.47 -15.05 -10.88
C GLY A 40 -14.19 -13.62 -11.39
N GLY A 41 -13.15 -13.44 -12.19
CA GLY A 41 -12.84 -12.13 -12.79
C GLY A 41 -13.86 -11.66 -13.84
N GLU A 42 -14.49 -12.57 -14.59
CA GLU A 42 -15.61 -12.22 -15.48
C GLU A 42 -16.85 -11.81 -14.68
N GLN A 43 -17.15 -12.53 -13.58
CA GLN A 43 -18.26 -12.19 -12.68
C GLN A 43 -18.09 -10.81 -12.04
N GLN A 44 -16.88 -10.46 -11.58
CA GLN A 44 -16.59 -9.14 -11.00
C GLN A 44 -16.73 -8.02 -12.04
N ARG A 45 -16.22 -8.22 -13.26
CA ARG A 45 -16.41 -7.26 -14.35
C ARG A 45 -17.88 -7.06 -14.69
N VAL A 46 -18.67 -8.13 -14.70
CA VAL A 46 -20.12 -8.02 -14.90
C VAL A 46 -20.81 -7.33 -13.74
N ALA A 47 -20.37 -7.54 -12.50
CA ALA A 47 -20.88 -6.82 -11.33
C ALA A 47 -20.59 -5.32 -11.43
N LEU A 48 -19.37 -4.95 -11.83
CA LEU A 48 -19.00 -3.56 -12.12
C LEU A 48 -19.91 -2.95 -13.21
N ALA A 49 -20.03 -3.61 -14.37
CA ALA A 49 -20.92 -3.15 -15.45
C ALA A 49 -22.38 -3.02 -15.01
N ARG A 50 -22.84 -3.90 -14.11
CA ARG A 50 -24.19 -3.81 -13.53
C ARG A 50 -24.35 -2.56 -12.67
N ALA A 51 -23.37 -2.19 -11.87
CA ALA A 51 -23.37 -0.96 -11.08
C ALA A 51 -23.38 0.28 -11.98
N LEU A 52 -22.56 0.28 -13.02
CA LEU A 52 -22.44 1.38 -13.99
C LEU A 52 -23.68 1.52 -14.90
N ALA A 53 -24.45 0.44 -15.08
CA ALA A 53 -25.63 0.44 -15.98
C ALA A 53 -26.66 1.49 -15.60
N THR A 54 -26.73 1.89 -14.36
CA THR A 54 -27.70 2.88 -13.87
C THR A 54 -27.21 4.32 -13.96
N GLU A 55 -26.01 4.58 -14.51
CA GLU A 55 -25.36 5.90 -14.52
C GLU A 55 -25.42 6.54 -13.13
N PRO A 56 -24.71 5.97 -12.16
CA PRO A 56 -24.69 6.51 -10.81
C PRO A 56 -23.80 7.76 -10.76
N ASP A 57 -24.09 8.67 -9.84
CA ASP A 57 -23.22 9.81 -9.55
C ASP A 57 -21.97 9.36 -8.76
N PHE A 58 -22.10 8.28 -7.97
CA PHE A 58 -21.03 7.69 -7.16
C PHE A 58 -20.94 6.19 -7.37
N LEU A 59 -19.71 5.69 -7.42
CA LEU A 59 -19.41 4.26 -7.45
C LEU A 59 -18.77 3.85 -6.12
N LEU A 60 -19.40 2.93 -5.40
CA LEU A 60 -18.88 2.36 -4.16
C LEU A 60 -18.42 0.93 -4.43
N LEU A 61 -17.16 0.65 -4.14
CA LEU A 61 -16.53 -0.66 -4.32
C LEU A 61 -15.99 -1.15 -2.99
N ASP A 62 -16.50 -2.28 -2.53
CA ASP A 62 -16.05 -2.93 -1.30
C ASP A 62 -15.21 -4.15 -1.67
N GLU A 63 -13.90 -4.08 -1.44
CA GLU A 63 -12.89 -5.10 -1.76
C GLU A 63 -13.05 -5.74 -3.17
N PRO A 64 -13.16 -4.96 -4.24
CA PRO A 64 -13.57 -5.49 -5.55
C PRO A 64 -12.56 -6.43 -6.19
N LEU A 65 -11.36 -6.58 -5.63
CA LEU A 65 -10.26 -7.33 -6.22
C LEU A 65 -9.73 -8.45 -5.32
N SER A 66 -10.25 -8.60 -4.10
CA SER A 66 -9.72 -9.49 -3.06
C SER A 66 -9.70 -10.99 -3.45
N ALA A 67 -10.69 -11.46 -4.21
CA ALA A 67 -10.84 -12.88 -4.57
C ALA A 67 -10.15 -13.28 -5.89
N LEU A 68 -9.27 -12.42 -6.45
CA LEU A 68 -8.65 -12.63 -7.76
C LEU A 68 -7.19 -13.01 -7.70
N ASP A 69 -6.76 -13.82 -8.67
CA ASP A 69 -5.33 -14.04 -8.93
C ASP A 69 -4.62 -12.75 -9.36
N ALA A 70 -3.29 -12.69 -9.15
CA ALA A 70 -2.49 -11.48 -9.36
C ALA A 70 -2.59 -10.91 -10.79
N LYS A 71 -2.67 -11.77 -11.83
CA LYS A 71 -2.73 -11.32 -13.22
C LYS A 71 -4.08 -10.71 -13.57
N VAL A 72 -5.16 -11.34 -13.13
CA VAL A 72 -6.52 -10.85 -13.31
C VAL A 72 -6.73 -9.56 -12.52
N ARG A 73 -6.24 -9.50 -11.27
CA ARG A 73 -6.27 -8.32 -10.41
C ARG A 73 -5.61 -7.11 -11.09
N LEU A 74 -4.38 -7.25 -11.60
CA LEU A 74 -3.68 -6.17 -12.31
C LEU A 74 -4.44 -5.68 -13.54
N SER A 75 -5.04 -6.61 -14.32
CA SER A 75 -5.86 -6.26 -15.48
C SER A 75 -7.11 -5.48 -15.08
N LEU A 76 -7.78 -5.92 -14.01
CA LEU A 76 -9.02 -5.30 -13.55
C LEU A 76 -8.78 -3.93 -12.90
N ARG A 77 -7.68 -3.74 -12.16
CA ARG A 77 -7.25 -2.42 -11.68
C ARG A 77 -7.20 -1.40 -12.82
N LYS A 78 -6.47 -1.73 -13.89
CA LYS A 78 -6.34 -0.84 -15.07
C LYS A 78 -7.69 -0.55 -15.72
N GLN A 79 -8.61 -1.54 -15.76
CA GLN A 79 -9.93 -1.36 -16.32
C GLN A 79 -10.80 -0.46 -15.45
N ILE A 80 -10.81 -0.64 -14.13
CA ILE A 80 -11.56 0.21 -13.20
C ILE A 80 -11.11 1.67 -13.34
N CYS A 81 -9.80 1.93 -13.31
CA CYS A 81 -9.26 3.28 -13.48
C CYS A 81 -9.61 3.89 -14.85
N ALA A 82 -9.58 3.09 -15.93
CA ALA A 82 -9.94 3.57 -17.27
C ALA A 82 -11.41 3.94 -17.35
N ILE A 83 -12.30 3.11 -16.82
CA ILE A 83 -13.75 3.33 -16.78
C ILE A 83 -14.08 4.56 -15.94
N GLN A 84 -13.47 4.67 -14.77
CA GLN A 84 -13.65 5.82 -13.86
C GLN A 84 -13.30 7.14 -14.56
N ARG A 85 -12.16 7.18 -15.26
CA ARG A 85 -11.72 8.36 -16.02
C ARG A 85 -12.62 8.66 -17.21
N GLU A 86 -12.99 7.63 -18.00
CA GLU A 86 -13.87 7.78 -19.18
C GLU A 86 -15.25 8.33 -18.80
N MET A 87 -15.78 7.89 -17.66
CA MET A 87 -17.11 8.28 -17.18
C MET A 87 -17.09 9.51 -16.26
N GLY A 88 -15.93 9.98 -15.83
CA GLY A 88 -15.81 11.08 -14.86
C GLY A 88 -16.45 10.77 -13.50
N LEU A 89 -16.46 9.49 -13.08
CA LEU A 89 -17.15 9.05 -11.88
C LEU A 89 -16.36 9.30 -10.61
N THR A 90 -17.02 9.85 -9.60
CA THR A 90 -16.48 9.81 -8.25
C THR A 90 -16.60 8.38 -7.71
N THR A 91 -15.45 7.80 -7.34
CA THR A 91 -15.39 6.40 -6.88
C THR A 91 -14.79 6.35 -5.47
N ILE A 92 -15.44 5.62 -4.58
CA ILE A 92 -14.90 5.28 -3.26
C ILE A 92 -14.66 3.77 -3.26
N MET A 93 -13.43 3.36 -2.97
CA MET A 93 -13.04 1.96 -2.90
C MET A 93 -12.48 1.63 -1.53
N VAL A 94 -12.98 0.57 -0.93
CA VAL A 94 -12.39 -0.03 0.27
C VAL A 94 -11.48 -1.17 -0.15
N THR A 95 -10.26 -1.18 0.36
CA THR A 95 -9.29 -2.25 0.13
C THR A 95 -8.37 -2.41 1.34
N HIS A 96 -7.87 -3.62 1.55
CA HIS A 96 -6.78 -3.92 2.47
C HIS A 96 -5.43 -4.10 1.73
N ASP A 97 -5.42 -4.00 0.41
CA ASP A 97 -4.22 -4.11 -0.42
C ASP A 97 -3.61 -2.71 -0.62
N GLN A 98 -2.43 -2.50 -0.02
CA GLN A 98 -1.70 -1.23 -0.08
C GLN A 98 -1.33 -0.85 -1.51
N GLU A 99 -0.97 -1.84 -2.36
CA GLU A 99 -0.61 -1.59 -3.75
C GLU A 99 -1.81 -1.09 -4.56
N GLU A 100 -3.02 -1.59 -4.26
CA GLU A 100 -4.25 -1.07 -4.85
C GLU A 100 -4.48 0.40 -4.47
N ALA A 101 -4.40 0.70 -3.18
CA ALA A 101 -4.57 2.07 -2.70
C ALA A 101 -3.55 3.03 -3.34
N LEU A 102 -2.26 2.68 -3.32
CA LEU A 102 -1.18 3.53 -3.86
C LEU A 102 -1.23 3.71 -5.37
N THR A 103 -1.77 2.73 -6.13
CA THR A 103 -1.74 2.78 -7.61
C THR A 103 -3.02 3.22 -8.29
N MET A 104 -4.16 3.19 -7.57
CA MET A 104 -5.47 3.48 -8.15
C MET A 104 -6.07 4.79 -7.67
N ALA A 105 -5.79 5.20 -6.43
CA ALA A 105 -6.48 6.31 -5.79
C ALA A 105 -5.84 7.67 -6.13
N ASP A 106 -6.67 8.71 -6.26
CA ASP A 106 -6.23 10.10 -6.27
C ASP A 106 -5.99 10.60 -4.83
N ARG A 107 -6.76 10.05 -3.88
CA ARG A 107 -6.62 10.29 -2.43
C ARG A 107 -6.84 9.00 -1.65
N ILE A 108 -6.05 8.81 -0.60
CA ILE A 108 -6.14 7.68 0.33
C ILE A 108 -6.64 8.20 1.67
N VAL A 109 -7.58 7.47 2.26
CA VAL A 109 -8.02 7.65 3.65
C VAL A 109 -7.56 6.43 4.43
N VAL A 110 -6.59 6.61 5.32
CA VAL A 110 -6.13 5.55 6.23
C VAL A 110 -7.01 5.58 7.47
N MET A 111 -7.59 4.44 7.81
CA MET A 111 -8.48 4.29 8.97
C MET A 111 -7.94 3.28 9.96
N ASN A 112 -8.13 3.54 11.25
CA ASN A 112 -7.85 2.62 12.34
C ASN A 112 -8.95 2.73 13.39
N LYS A 113 -9.52 1.60 13.82
CA LYS A 113 -10.57 1.53 14.84
C LYS A 113 -11.71 2.53 14.62
N ALA A 114 -12.17 2.65 13.36
CA ALA A 114 -13.20 3.57 12.90
C ALA A 114 -12.83 5.08 12.97
N GLU A 115 -11.56 5.41 13.20
CA GLU A 115 -11.04 6.78 13.17
C GLU A 115 -10.21 7.00 11.91
N VAL A 116 -10.30 8.20 11.33
CA VAL A 116 -9.44 8.61 10.22
C VAL A 116 -8.08 9.03 10.78
N MET A 117 -7.04 8.30 10.38
CA MET A 117 -5.66 8.54 10.82
C MET A 117 -4.93 9.54 9.93
N GLN A 118 -5.21 9.52 8.64
CA GLN A 118 -4.65 10.45 7.64
C GLN A 118 -5.49 10.41 6.38
N CYS A 119 -5.56 11.55 5.68
CA CYS A 119 -6.16 11.65 4.34
C CYS A 119 -5.25 12.50 3.45
N GLY A 120 -4.72 11.91 2.38
CA GLY A 120 -3.78 12.58 1.46
C GLY A 120 -3.70 11.90 0.11
N THR A 121 -2.84 12.43 -0.77
CA THR A 121 -2.45 11.72 -2.00
C THR A 121 -1.65 10.45 -1.65
N PRO A 122 -1.56 9.47 -2.56
CA PRO A 122 -0.71 8.29 -2.34
C PRO A 122 0.72 8.65 -1.93
N GLU A 123 1.29 9.67 -2.56
CA GLU A 123 2.65 10.12 -2.28
C GLU A 123 2.76 10.74 -0.87
N GLU A 124 1.83 11.62 -0.48
CA GLU A 124 1.81 12.22 0.86
C GLU A 124 1.69 11.16 1.96
N VAL A 125 0.76 10.21 1.81
CA VAL A 125 0.54 9.16 2.81
C VAL A 125 1.75 8.23 2.95
N TYR A 126 2.49 7.99 1.84
CA TYR A 126 3.69 7.16 1.85
C TYR A 126 4.93 7.90 2.36
N GLN A 127 5.18 9.13 1.85
CA GLN A 127 6.41 9.90 2.10
C GLN A 127 6.36 10.69 3.41
N THR A 128 5.17 11.19 3.78
CA THR A 128 4.96 12.05 4.96
C THR A 128 3.81 11.52 5.84
N PRO A 129 3.93 10.28 6.35
CA PRO A 129 2.91 9.71 7.24
C PRO A 129 2.80 10.53 8.54
N GLU A 130 1.57 10.82 8.98
CA GLU A 130 1.31 11.64 10.17
C GLU A 130 1.53 10.88 11.48
N SER A 131 1.64 9.55 11.44
CA SER A 131 1.84 8.73 12.64
C SER A 131 2.65 7.47 12.33
N PRO A 132 3.28 6.86 13.37
CA PRO A 132 3.93 5.56 13.24
C PRO A 132 2.99 4.47 12.69
N PHE A 133 1.71 4.52 13.08
CA PHE A 133 0.71 3.59 12.56
C PHE A 133 0.55 3.71 11.05
N VAL A 134 0.39 4.93 10.52
CA VAL A 134 0.24 5.14 9.07
C VAL A 134 1.52 4.70 8.34
N ALA A 135 2.69 5.03 8.89
CA ALA A 135 3.98 4.66 8.32
C ALA A 135 4.14 3.15 8.17
N ASP A 136 3.74 2.38 9.18
CA ASP A 136 3.81 0.91 9.20
C ASP A 136 2.70 0.27 8.36
N PHE A 137 1.51 0.88 8.39
CA PHE A 137 0.36 0.37 7.64
C PHE A 137 0.52 0.54 6.12
N ILE A 138 1.22 1.59 5.66
CA ILE A 138 1.44 1.87 4.24
C ILE A 138 2.89 1.55 3.85
N GLY A 139 3.21 0.27 3.74
CA GLY A 139 4.52 -0.22 3.30
C GLY A 139 5.49 -0.51 4.43
N SER A 140 6.61 -1.13 4.07
CA SER A 140 7.64 -1.49 5.05
C SER A 140 8.37 -0.25 5.56
N ILE A 141 8.71 -0.26 6.86
CA ILE A 141 9.46 0.83 7.50
C ILE A 141 10.34 0.29 8.62
N ASN A 142 11.48 0.90 8.86
CA ASN A 142 12.33 0.61 10.00
C ASN A 142 12.08 1.68 11.07
N PHE A 143 11.68 1.25 12.27
CA PHE A 143 11.60 2.14 13.43
C PHE A 143 12.91 2.11 14.19
N ILE A 144 13.48 3.28 14.41
CA ILE A 144 14.76 3.45 15.09
C ILE A 144 14.61 4.53 16.17
N SER A 145 15.37 4.38 17.24
CA SER A 145 15.50 5.40 18.27
C SER A 145 16.91 5.99 18.21
N LYS A 146 17.03 7.32 18.20
CA LYS A 146 18.31 8.02 18.22
C LYS A 146 18.57 8.53 19.63
N ARG A 147 19.54 7.96 20.33
CA ARG A 147 19.97 8.45 21.64
C ARG A 147 21.49 8.56 21.67
N LYS A 148 22.01 9.80 21.76
CA LYS A 148 23.45 10.10 21.87
C LYS A 148 24.34 9.22 20.96
N ASP A 149 24.25 9.43 19.67
CA ASP A 149 25.10 8.80 18.64
C ASP A 149 24.90 7.28 18.42
N HIS A 150 23.90 6.67 19.04
CA HIS A 150 23.57 5.27 18.86
C HIS A 150 22.14 5.09 18.35
N ILE A 151 21.95 4.06 17.53
CA ILE A 151 20.67 3.68 16.95
C ILE A 151 20.12 2.50 17.74
N TYR A 152 18.85 2.59 18.14
CA TYR A 152 18.16 1.54 18.89
C TYR A 152 16.79 1.30 18.28
N GLN A 153 16.22 0.10 18.52
CA GLN A 153 14.80 -0.12 18.32
C GLN A 153 14.02 0.77 19.29
N ALA A 154 12.95 1.44 18.81
CA ALA A 154 12.22 2.41 19.61
C ALA A 154 11.59 1.73 20.84
N ASP A 155 12.20 1.95 22.01
CA ASP A 155 11.61 1.69 23.30
C ASP A 155 11.25 3.04 23.93
N ASP A 156 9.99 3.23 24.30
CA ASP A 156 9.36 4.32 25.05
C ASP A 156 10.09 5.67 25.27
N ASP A 157 9.35 6.75 25.07
CA ASP A 157 9.55 8.15 25.49
C ASP A 157 10.60 9.05 24.79
N SER A 158 11.48 8.56 23.98
CA SER A 158 12.36 9.42 23.17
C SER A 158 11.93 9.36 21.70
N GLY A 159 11.25 10.33 21.16
CA GLY A 159 10.77 10.44 19.77
C GLY A 159 11.07 9.25 18.86
N VAL A 160 10.06 8.69 18.25
CA VAL A 160 10.19 7.57 17.31
C VAL A 160 10.67 8.12 15.99
N PHE A 161 11.83 7.66 15.54
CA PHE A 161 12.32 7.92 14.18
C PHE A 161 12.03 6.71 13.30
N ALA A 162 11.82 6.94 12.03
CA ALA A 162 11.61 5.86 11.09
C ALA A 162 12.23 6.15 9.73
N ILE A 163 12.57 5.11 8.99
CA ILE A 163 13.12 5.24 7.65
C ILE A 163 12.67 4.10 6.75
N ARG A 164 12.35 4.41 5.50
CA ARG A 164 11.98 3.43 4.49
C ARG A 164 13.19 2.57 4.09
N PRO A 165 13.01 1.25 3.85
CA PRO A 165 14.12 0.35 3.46
C PRO A 165 14.88 0.78 2.20
N GLU A 166 14.21 1.38 1.23
CA GLU A 166 14.79 1.88 -0.02
C GLU A 166 15.62 3.16 0.13
N LYS A 167 15.49 3.85 1.27
CA LYS A 167 16.27 5.06 1.59
C LYS A 167 17.60 4.74 2.29
N ILE A 168 17.82 3.48 2.66
CA ILE A 168 19.03 3.03 3.35
C ILE A 168 20.03 2.53 2.32
N HIS A 169 21.25 3.05 2.38
CA HIS A 169 22.35 2.60 1.55
C HIS A 169 23.14 1.51 2.27
N LEU A 170 23.34 0.38 1.59
CA LEU A 170 24.15 -0.72 2.09
C LEU A 170 25.53 -0.71 1.41
N ARG A 171 26.60 -0.78 2.19
CA ARG A 171 28.00 -0.76 1.76
C ARG A 171 28.77 -1.93 2.33
N LYS A 172 29.85 -2.36 1.65
CA LYS A 172 30.78 -3.37 2.16
C LYS A 172 31.95 -2.79 2.96
N GLN A 173 32.21 -1.51 2.79
CA GLN A 173 33.28 -0.79 3.50
C GLN A 173 32.67 0.31 4.37
N PRO A 174 33.34 0.64 5.49
CA PRO A 174 32.88 1.73 6.34
C PRO A 174 33.00 3.07 5.61
N GLU A 175 31.99 3.89 5.74
CA GLU A 175 31.96 5.29 5.32
C GLU A 175 31.64 6.17 6.53
N GLU A 176 31.86 7.47 6.40
CA GLU A 176 31.51 8.43 7.44
C GLU A 176 30.01 8.33 7.77
N ASN A 177 29.66 8.32 9.06
CA ASN A 177 28.30 8.17 9.57
C ASN A 177 27.62 6.84 9.21
N SER A 178 28.37 5.80 8.81
CA SER A 178 27.81 4.47 8.60
C SER A 178 27.75 3.64 9.87
N VAL A 179 26.70 2.82 9.99
CA VAL A 179 26.49 1.92 11.12
C VAL A 179 26.81 0.49 10.73
N ARG A 180 27.66 -0.17 11.50
CA ARG A 180 28.04 -1.57 11.26
C ARG A 180 26.88 -2.50 11.59
N GLY A 181 26.53 -3.37 10.64
CA GLY A 181 25.56 -4.46 10.81
C GLY A 181 26.12 -5.79 10.31
N VAL A 182 25.40 -6.87 10.61
CA VAL A 182 25.69 -8.21 10.10
C VAL A 182 24.43 -8.67 9.36
N ILE A 183 24.58 -9.13 8.13
CA ILE A 183 23.45 -9.65 7.34
C ILE A 183 22.92 -10.93 8.01
N GLU A 184 21.65 -10.92 8.35
CA GLU A 184 20.93 -12.09 8.88
C GLU A 184 20.21 -12.84 7.78
N ASP A 185 19.53 -12.13 6.88
CA ASP A 185 18.74 -12.72 5.81
C ASP A 185 18.77 -11.90 4.53
N ILE A 186 18.52 -12.55 3.39
CA ILE A 186 18.48 -11.95 2.06
C ILE A 186 17.32 -12.56 1.27
N GLU A 187 16.27 -11.78 1.05
CA GLU A 187 15.10 -12.18 0.28
C GLU A 187 15.13 -11.59 -1.13
N PHE A 188 14.96 -12.42 -2.15
CA PHE A 188 14.77 -11.94 -3.52
C PHE A 188 13.31 -11.51 -3.76
N ARG A 189 13.11 -10.25 -4.10
CA ARG A 189 11.80 -9.62 -4.36
C ARG A 189 11.58 -9.22 -5.83
N GLY A 190 12.33 -9.82 -6.76
CA GLY A 190 12.26 -9.54 -8.18
C GLY A 190 13.13 -8.36 -8.61
N SER A 191 12.67 -7.13 -8.46
CA SER A 191 13.41 -5.91 -8.82
C SER A 191 14.49 -5.49 -7.81
N PHE A 192 14.44 -6.01 -6.60
CA PHE A 192 15.39 -5.74 -5.52
C PHE A 192 15.59 -6.97 -4.62
N TYR A 193 16.60 -6.92 -3.78
CA TYR A 193 16.77 -7.82 -2.65
C TYR A 193 16.46 -7.07 -1.37
N ARG A 194 15.61 -7.64 -0.51
CA ARG A 194 15.43 -7.18 0.86
C ARG A 194 16.48 -7.85 1.72
N VAL A 195 17.33 -7.04 2.32
CA VAL A 195 18.42 -7.48 3.19
C VAL A 195 18.08 -7.10 4.62
N SER A 196 17.98 -8.09 5.50
CA SER A 196 17.85 -7.87 6.94
C SER A 196 19.25 -7.88 7.57
N ALA A 197 19.64 -6.76 8.15
CA ALA A 197 20.92 -6.60 8.83
C ALA A 197 20.71 -6.29 10.31
N VAL A 198 21.45 -6.98 11.17
CA VAL A 198 21.36 -6.82 12.62
C VAL A 198 22.50 -5.92 13.10
N ILE A 199 22.15 -4.84 13.78
CA ILE A 199 23.04 -3.96 14.51
C ILE A 199 23.13 -4.49 15.94
N ARG A 200 24.31 -4.96 16.33
CA ARG A 200 24.55 -5.51 17.67
C ARG A 200 24.90 -4.42 18.67
N HIS A 201 24.28 -4.48 19.83
CA HIS A 201 24.49 -3.53 20.94
C HIS A 201 25.07 -4.26 22.17
N VAL A 202 26.04 -3.64 22.83
CA VAL A 202 26.74 -4.24 24.00
C VAL A 202 25.82 -4.35 25.23
N ALA A 203 24.81 -3.48 25.36
CA ALA A 203 23.98 -3.38 26.59
C ALA A 203 22.47 -3.42 26.34
N ARG A 204 22.02 -3.73 25.11
CA ARG A 204 20.60 -3.70 24.72
C ARG A 204 20.26 -4.83 23.72
N ARG A 205 18.98 -4.93 23.36
CA ARG A 205 18.55 -5.83 22.30
C ARG A 205 19.13 -5.38 20.96
N ASP A 206 19.53 -6.35 20.16
CA ASP A 206 19.97 -6.13 18.80
C ASP A 206 18.83 -5.50 17.97
N THR A 207 19.18 -4.62 17.05
CA THR A 207 18.22 -3.94 16.17
C THR A 207 18.32 -4.53 14.77
N SER A 208 17.22 -5.06 14.26
CA SER A 208 17.12 -5.53 12.88
C SER A 208 16.68 -4.37 11.99
N ILE A 209 17.40 -4.14 10.90
CA ILE A 209 17.15 -3.11 9.89
C ILE A 209 16.98 -3.78 8.53
N CYS A 210 15.86 -3.51 7.86
CA CYS A 210 15.60 -3.94 6.50
C CYS A 210 16.09 -2.91 5.49
N VAL A 211 16.79 -3.35 4.46
CA VAL A 211 17.32 -2.52 3.37
C VAL A 211 16.89 -3.10 2.03
N ASP A 212 16.29 -2.30 1.16
CA ASP A 212 15.92 -2.70 -0.18
C ASP A 212 17.04 -2.32 -1.17
N VAL A 213 17.84 -3.31 -1.55
CA VAL A 213 18.99 -3.13 -2.45
C VAL A 213 18.57 -3.47 -3.87
N PRO A 214 18.66 -2.53 -4.84
CA PRO A 214 18.31 -2.79 -6.22
C PRO A 214 19.03 -4.02 -6.79
N PHE A 215 18.32 -4.84 -7.58
CA PHE A 215 18.81 -6.13 -8.11
C PHE A 215 20.23 -6.05 -8.69
N MET A 216 20.48 -5.08 -9.56
CA MET A 216 21.79 -4.92 -10.21
C MET A 216 22.92 -4.56 -9.23
N GLN A 217 22.60 -3.78 -8.20
CA GLN A 217 23.54 -3.42 -7.15
C GLN A 217 23.87 -4.63 -6.27
N ALA A 218 22.85 -5.33 -5.78
CA ALA A 218 23.01 -6.52 -4.94
C ALA A 218 23.83 -7.62 -5.65
N LYS A 219 23.56 -7.84 -6.95
CA LYS A 219 24.30 -8.80 -7.77
C LYS A 219 25.78 -8.45 -7.89
N LYS A 220 26.14 -7.17 -8.04
CA LYS A 220 27.54 -6.70 -8.04
C LYS A 220 28.21 -6.89 -6.67
N MET A 221 27.45 -6.66 -5.61
CA MET A 221 27.93 -6.76 -4.25
C MET A 221 28.17 -8.20 -3.79
N LYS A 222 27.49 -9.20 -4.39
CA LYS A 222 27.58 -10.62 -3.99
C LYS A 222 27.38 -10.79 -2.48
N LEU A 223 26.25 -10.27 -1.98
CA LEU A 223 25.91 -10.31 -0.56
C LEU A 223 25.67 -11.74 -0.08
N THR A 224 26.14 -12.04 1.15
CA THR A 224 25.93 -13.34 1.80
C THR A 224 25.51 -13.17 3.24
N ALA A 225 24.68 -14.08 3.76
CA ALA A 225 24.30 -14.10 5.16
C ALA A 225 25.56 -14.27 6.06
N GLY A 226 25.58 -13.61 7.19
CA GLY A 226 26.74 -13.56 8.11
C GLY A 226 27.81 -12.54 7.73
N GLU A 227 27.70 -11.90 6.56
CA GLU A 227 28.67 -10.88 6.14
C GLU A 227 28.47 -9.56 6.92
N THR A 228 29.59 -8.91 7.26
CA THR A 228 29.56 -7.56 7.84
C THR A 228 29.31 -6.53 6.74
N VAL A 229 28.36 -5.65 7.00
CA VAL A 229 27.98 -4.53 6.12
C VAL A 229 27.87 -3.24 6.91
N TYR A 230 27.81 -2.14 6.19
CA TYR A 230 27.71 -0.80 6.73
C TYR A 230 26.45 -0.15 6.16
N LEU A 231 25.59 0.34 7.06
CA LEU A 231 24.31 0.95 6.75
C LEU A 231 24.44 2.46 6.88
N GLN A 232 24.00 3.19 5.88
CA GLN A 232 24.03 4.64 5.84
C GLN A 232 22.69 5.16 5.33
N TRP A 233 22.21 6.25 5.87
CA TRP A 233 21.02 6.95 5.40
C TRP A 233 21.16 8.45 5.59
N PRO A 234 20.57 9.26 4.70
CA PRO A 234 20.48 10.70 4.85
C PRO A 234 19.57 11.07 6.02
N GLU A 235 19.99 12.00 6.86
CA GLU A 235 19.17 12.45 8.01
C GLU A 235 17.86 13.10 7.55
N GLU A 236 17.85 13.78 6.40
CA GLU A 236 16.68 14.39 5.77
C GLU A 236 15.61 13.41 5.33
N GLU A 237 15.97 12.14 5.14
CA GLU A 237 15.02 11.07 4.76
C GLU A 237 14.41 10.38 5.98
N MET A 238 14.83 10.76 7.17
CA MET A 238 14.30 10.22 8.42
C MET A 238 12.98 10.89 8.78
N LEU A 239 11.97 10.08 8.99
CA LEU A 239 10.70 10.51 9.56
C LEU A 239 10.84 10.62 11.07
N SER A 240 10.32 11.70 11.67
CA SER A 240 10.30 11.89 13.11
C SER A 240 8.85 12.01 13.58
N PHE A 241 8.47 11.16 14.54
CA PHE A 241 7.15 11.20 15.15
C PHE A 241 7.29 11.70 16.58
N GLN A 242 6.56 12.75 16.93
CA GLN A 242 6.47 13.19 18.32
C GLN A 242 5.70 12.14 19.12
N THR A 243 6.21 11.78 20.28
CA THR A 243 5.50 10.88 21.20
C THR A 243 4.18 11.56 21.59
N VAL A 244 3.07 11.04 21.09
CA VAL A 244 1.74 11.47 21.58
C VAL A 244 1.68 11.03 23.03
N LYS A 245 1.71 11.99 23.98
CA LYS A 245 1.39 11.70 25.38
C LYS A 245 0.10 10.90 25.38
N LYS A 246 0.13 9.66 25.89
CA LYS A 246 -1.09 8.90 26.15
C LYS A 246 -1.98 9.81 26.99
N PHE A 247 -3.12 10.23 26.42
CA PHE A 247 -4.22 10.77 27.21
C PHE A 247 -4.67 9.61 28.10
N THR A 248 -4.12 9.55 29.31
CA THR A 248 -4.67 8.75 30.39
C THR A 248 -5.98 9.41 30.73
N GLY A 249 -7.09 8.70 30.44
CA GLY A 249 -8.46 9.17 30.72
C GLY A 249 -8.71 9.33 32.21
N SER A 250 -8.22 10.40 32.82
CA SER A 250 -8.55 10.83 34.18
C SER A 250 -9.16 12.24 34.24
N ASP A 251 -9.38 12.89 33.10
CA ASP A 251 -10.06 14.20 33.07
C ASP A 251 -11.53 14.11 32.60
N ARG A 252 -12.28 13.13 33.15
CA ARG A 252 -13.73 13.14 33.15
C ARG A 252 -14.22 13.14 34.60
N ALA A 253 -14.03 14.26 35.26
CA ALA A 253 -14.84 14.66 36.37
C ALA A 253 -14.83 16.20 36.42
N ASP A 254 -16.02 16.76 36.50
CA ASP A 254 -16.36 18.18 36.65
C ASP A 254 -16.58 18.98 35.34
N VAL A 255 -17.77 18.83 34.73
CA VAL A 255 -18.87 19.82 34.74
C VAL A 255 -20.16 19.12 34.28
#